data_64fccd39850abe46089a000e1230cb94
#
_entry.id   64fccd39850abe46089a000e1230cb94
#
_cell.length_a   1.000
_cell.length_b   1.000
_cell.length_c   1.000
_cell.angle_alpha   90.00
_cell.angle_beta   90.00
_cell.angle_gamma   90.00
#
_symmetry.space_group_name_H-M   'P 1'
#
loop_
_entity.id
_entity.type
_entity.pdbx_description
1 polymer ?
#
loop_
_entity_poly.entity_id
_entity_poly.type
_entity_poly.pdbx_seq_one_letter_code
_entity_poly.pdbx_strand_id
1 'polypeptide(L)'
;DEFPEQQMALKYLTGTEKVLEIGGNIGRNSLIIGFILKAVGNENFVTLECDKTISEQLTENRNLNGMNFHVECAALSKKKLIQKGWETLPSETVPDGWKSVPIINFEELTHKYNIDFDTLVLDCEGAFYYILQDMPEMLTNIQLIIMENDYTDITHKEYIDSQLKKNNFNRDYVKSGGWGPCYSNFYEVWKKS
;
A
#
# COMPACT_ATOMS: atom_id res chain seq x y z
N ASP A 1 0.17 3.52 -15.61
CA ASP A 1 1.37 4.39 -15.54
C ASP A 1 1.54 4.84 -14.09
N GLU A 2 2.56 4.34 -13.40
CA GLU A 2 2.84 4.62 -11.97
C GLU A 2 3.73 5.89 -11.79
N PHE A 3 3.83 6.73 -12.81
CA PHE A 3 4.66 7.92 -12.74
C PHE A 3 4.19 8.97 -11.71
N PRO A 4 2.90 9.20 -11.50
CA PRO A 4 2.43 10.11 -10.45
C PRO A 4 2.81 9.65 -9.04
N GLU A 5 2.73 8.34 -8.74
CA GLU A 5 3.09 7.76 -7.44
C GLU A 5 4.59 7.89 -7.18
N GLN A 6 5.41 7.62 -8.21
CA GLN A 6 6.86 7.82 -8.16
C GLN A 6 7.21 9.29 -7.88
N GLN A 7 6.49 10.26 -8.49
CA GLN A 7 6.67 11.68 -8.21
C GLN A 7 6.31 12.03 -6.77
N MET A 8 5.23 11.44 -6.22
CA MET A 8 4.87 11.64 -4.83
C MET A 8 5.92 11.04 -3.89
N ALA A 9 6.41 9.82 -4.16
CA ALA A 9 7.47 9.20 -3.38
C ALA A 9 8.74 10.09 -3.37
N LEU A 10 9.21 10.53 -4.54
CA LEU A 10 10.37 11.42 -4.66
C LEU A 10 10.21 12.78 -3.94
N LYS A 11 8.99 13.29 -3.88
CA LYS A 11 8.71 14.59 -3.24
C LYS A 11 8.59 14.49 -1.72
N TYR A 12 8.06 13.39 -1.19
CA TYR A 12 7.62 13.29 0.19
C TYR A 12 8.47 12.38 1.06
N LEU A 13 9.22 11.44 0.48
CA LEU A 13 10.14 10.61 1.24
C LEU A 13 11.50 11.29 1.37
N THR A 14 12.06 11.22 2.57
CA THR A 14 13.38 11.78 2.93
C THR A 14 14.45 10.69 3.01
N GLY A 15 14.01 9.42 3.06
CA GLY A 15 14.84 8.25 3.23
C GLY A 15 14.88 7.72 4.68
N THR A 16 14.30 8.46 5.64
CA THR A 16 14.32 8.05 7.07
C THR A 16 13.07 7.30 7.51
N GLU A 17 12.08 7.19 6.64
CA GLU A 17 10.78 6.59 6.90
C GLU A 17 10.87 5.07 7.05
N LYS A 18 9.93 4.51 7.81
CA LYS A 18 9.68 3.08 7.93
C LYS A 18 8.44 2.75 7.11
N VAL A 19 8.67 2.31 5.88
CA VAL A 19 7.64 2.27 4.84
C VAL A 19 6.96 0.91 4.77
N LEU A 20 5.63 0.93 4.70
CA LEU A 20 4.80 -0.17 4.26
C LEU A 20 4.11 0.23 2.95
N GLU A 21 4.42 -0.47 1.87
CA GLU A 21 3.73 -0.36 0.59
C GLU A 21 2.72 -1.51 0.44
N ILE A 22 1.49 -1.20 0.03
CA ILE A 22 0.43 -2.16 -0.22
C ILE A 22 0.04 -2.07 -1.69
N GLY A 23 0.28 -3.16 -2.46
CA GLY A 23 0.14 -3.19 -3.90
C GLY A 23 1.46 -2.88 -4.61
N GLY A 24 2.49 -3.72 -4.36
CA GLY A 24 3.82 -3.50 -4.95
C GLY A 24 3.91 -3.82 -6.43
N ASN A 25 2.92 -4.55 -6.99
CA ASN A 25 2.91 -4.99 -8.38
C ASN A 25 4.29 -5.57 -8.78
N ILE A 26 4.83 -5.26 -9.95
CA ILE A 26 6.16 -5.68 -10.39
C ILE A 26 7.31 -4.83 -9.83
N GLY A 27 7.01 -3.87 -8.93
CA GLY A 27 7.99 -3.07 -8.18
C GLY A 27 8.41 -1.75 -8.79
N ARG A 28 7.64 -1.17 -9.70
CA ARG A 28 8.00 0.11 -10.34
C ARG A 28 8.11 1.24 -9.32
N ASN A 29 7.15 1.35 -8.42
CA ASN A 29 7.18 2.33 -7.33
C ASN A 29 8.10 1.86 -6.20
N SER A 30 8.04 0.56 -5.85
CA SER A 30 8.90 -0.04 -4.82
C SER A 30 10.40 0.21 -5.05
N LEU A 31 10.87 0.16 -6.31
CA LEU A 31 12.27 0.44 -6.65
C LEU A 31 12.65 1.89 -6.39
N ILE A 32 11.76 2.85 -6.65
CA ILE A 32 12.00 4.27 -6.35
C ILE A 32 12.06 4.49 -4.83
N ILE A 33 11.11 3.94 -4.08
CA ILE A 33 11.12 3.98 -2.62
C ILE A 33 12.41 3.36 -2.08
N GLY A 34 12.73 2.15 -2.52
CA GLY A 34 13.95 1.44 -2.11
C GLY A 34 15.22 2.23 -2.41
N PHE A 35 15.28 2.91 -3.56
CA PHE A 35 16.43 3.78 -3.92
C PHE A 35 16.57 4.98 -2.95
N ILE A 36 15.45 5.64 -2.61
CA ILE A 36 15.45 6.78 -1.68
C ILE A 36 15.95 6.34 -0.29
N LEU A 37 15.40 5.25 0.24
CA LEU A 37 15.78 4.72 1.55
C LEU A 37 17.23 4.22 1.60
N LYS A 38 17.66 3.50 0.56
CA LYS A 38 19.02 2.99 0.44
C LYS A 38 20.07 4.11 0.42
N ALA A 39 19.74 5.28 -0.14
CA ALA A 39 20.68 6.41 -0.22
C ALA A 39 21.16 6.90 1.17
N VAL A 40 20.39 6.63 2.23
CA VAL A 40 20.75 6.97 3.62
C VAL A 40 21.01 5.72 4.48
N GLY A 41 21.06 4.53 3.86
CA GLY A 41 21.32 3.27 4.56
C GLY A 41 20.11 2.74 5.35
N ASN A 42 18.90 3.16 5.02
CA ASN A 42 17.67 2.69 5.66
C ASN A 42 17.12 1.46 4.94
N GLU A 43 16.87 0.39 5.69
CA GLU A 43 16.33 -0.89 5.19
C GLU A 43 14.90 -1.16 5.68
N ASN A 44 14.25 -0.20 6.37
CA ASN A 44 12.93 -0.36 6.94
C ASN A 44 11.84 -0.19 5.88
N PHE A 45 11.78 -1.14 4.96
CA PHE A 45 10.80 -1.14 3.88
C PHE A 45 10.27 -2.55 3.61
N VAL A 46 8.95 -2.68 3.68
CA VAL A 46 8.20 -3.88 3.27
C VAL A 46 7.20 -3.49 2.20
N THR A 47 7.16 -4.23 1.10
CA THR A 47 6.12 -4.14 0.07
C THR A 47 5.31 -5.43 0.02
N LEU A 48 3.99 -5.31 -0.08
CA LEU A 48 3.06 -6.43 -0.21
C LEU A 48 2.55 -6.55 -1.64
N GLU A 49 2.62 -7.78 -2.16
CA GLU A 49 1.98 -8.16 -3.42
C GLU A 49 1.36 -9.55 -3.26
N CYS A 50 0.05 -9.65 -3.42
CA CYS A 50 -0.66 -10.89 -3.10
C CYS A 50 -0.69 -11.92 -4.25
N ASP A 51 -0.47 -11.49 -5.50
CA ASP A 51 -0.29 -12.41 -6.61
C ASP A 51 1.11 -13.00 -6.58
N LYS A 52 1.19 -14.33 -6.44
CA LYS A 52 2.47 -15.03 -6.33
C LYS A 52 3.39 -14.77 -7.52
N THR A 53 2.85 -14.82 -8.75
CA THR A 53 3.66 -14.63 -9.96
C THR A 53 4.19 -13.21 -10.06
N ILE A 54 3.36 -12.22 -9.72
CA ILE A 54 3.74 -10.81 -9.72
C ILE A 54 4.75 -10.54 -8.60
N SER A 55 4.56 -11.10 -7.42
CA SER A 55 5.50 -10.99 -6.29
C SER A 55 6.88 -11.61 -6.61
N GLU A 56 6.91 -12.73 -7.36
CA GLU A 56 8.18 -13.32 -7.84
C GLU A 56 8.89 -12.37 -8.82
N GLN A 57 8.15 -11.73 -9.75
CA GLN A 57 8.71 -10.71 -10.66
C GLN A 57 9.21 -9.48 -9.92
N LEU A 58 8.46 -9.00 -8.91
CA LEU A 58 8.88 -7.91 -8.04
C LEU A 58 10.20 -8.25 -7.34
N THR A 59 10.29 -9.46 -6.80
CA THR A 59 11.51 -9.95 -6.14
C THR A 59 12.69 -10.01 -7.11
N GLU A 60 12.48 -10.48 -8.34
CA GLU A 60 13.51 -10.48 -9.39
C GLU A 60 13.96 -9.06 -9.74
N ASN A 61 13.01 -8.15 -9.97
CA ASN A 61 13.30 -6.75 -10.27
C ASN A 61 14.07 -6.07 -9.12
N ARG A 62 13.68 -6.31 -7.86
CA ARG A 62 14.43 -5.86 -6.69
C ARG A 62 15.89 -6.32 -6.73
N ASN A 63 16.10 -7.62 -6.98
CA ASN A 63 17.44 -8.23 -6.99
C ASN A 63 18.30 -7.71 -8.14
N LEU A 64 17.74 -7.59 -9.35
CA LEU A 64 18.41 -7.04 -10.53
C LEU A 64 18.88 -5.59 -10.31
N ASN A 65 18.17 -4.83 -9.50
CA ASN A 65 18.53 -3.45 -9.15
C ASN A 65 19.40 -3.34 -7.87
N GLY A 66 19.84 -4.47 -7.30
CA GLY A 66 20.68 -4.50 -6.12
C GLY A 66 20.01 -3.92 -4.86
N MET A 67 18.68 -4.01 -4.78
CA MET A 67 17.91 -3.57 -3.62
C MET A 67 17.70 -4.73 -2.65
N ASN A 68 17.43 -4.43 -1.38
CA ASN A 68 17.30 -5.41 -0.30
C ASN A 68 16.05 -5.21 0.58
N PHE A 69 15.09 -4.39 0.15
CA PHE A 69 13.82 -4.27 0.85
C PHE A 69 13.05 -5.60 0.87
N HIS A 70 12.14 -5.74 1.82
CA HIS A 70 11.37 -6.97 2.00
C HIS A 70 10.16 -7.01 1.05
N VAL A 71 9.97 -8.16 0.42
CA VAL A 71 8.78 -8.47 -0.39
C VAL A 71 7.96 -9.51 0.35
N GLU A 72 6.73 -9.19 0.70
CA GLU A 72 5.78 -10.09 1.33
C GLU A 72 4.73 -10.53 0.31
N CYS A 73 4.71 -11.83 -0.01
CA CYS A 73 3.71 -12.39 -0.92
C CYS A 73 2.40 -12.65 -0.17
N ALA A 74 1.69 -11.59 0.19
CA ALA A 74 0.42 -11.67 0.90
C ALA A 74 -0.41 -10.39 0.71
N ALA A 75 -1.72 -10.50 0.90
CA ALA A 75 -2.60 -9.36 1.10
C ALA A 75 -2.67 -8.99 2.59
N LEU A 76 -2.77 -7.70 2.90
CA LEU A 76 -2.96 -7.22 4.26
C LEU A 76 -4.43 -7.42 4.68
N SER A 77 -4.72 -8.42 5.50
CA SER A 77 -6.11 -8.74 5.90
C SER A 77 -6.17 -9.61 7.16
N LYS A 78 -7.24 -9.45 7.93
CA LYS A 78 -7.65 -10.40 9.00
C LYS A 78 -8.59 -11.49 8.48
N LYS A 79 -9.11 -11.35 7.25
CA LYS A 79 -10.09 -12.26 6.63
C LYS A 79 -9.44 -13.04 5.50
N LYS A 80 -9.87 -14.29 5.30
CA LYS A 80 -9.48 -15.05 4.11
C LYS A 80 -9.94 -14.35 2.84
N LEU A 81 -9.06 -14.27 1.86
CA LEU A 81 -9.30 -13.59 0.60
C LEU A 81 -9.14 -14.55 -0.58
N ILE A 82 -9.93 -14.28 -1.61
CA ILE A 82 -9.81 -14.88 -2.94
C ILE A 82 -9.55 -13.80 -3.97
N GLN A 83 -8.87 -14.16 -5.07
CA GLN A 83 -8.51 -13.23 -6.14
C GLN A 83 -8.86 -13.81 -7.51
N LYS A 84 -9.32 -12.92 -8.40
CA LYS A 84 -9.50 -13.20 -9.83
C LYS A 84 -9.15 -11.94 -10.63
N GLY A 85 -8.07 -12.00 -11.41
CA GLY A 85 -7.49 -10.79 -12.01
C GLY A 85 -7.05 -9.82 -10.93
N TRP A 86 -7.47 -8.57 -11.01
CA TRP A 86 -7.21 -7.52 -10.01
C TRP A 86 -8.22 -7.50 -8.86
N GLU A 87 -9.34 -8.20 -9.01
CA GLU A 87 -10.40 -8.23 -8.00
C GLU A 87 -10.03 -9.16 -6.84
N THR A 88 -10.07 -8.64 -5.61
CA THR A 88 -9.82 -9.38 -4.38
C THR A 88 -11.00 -9.22 -3.43
N LEU A 89 -11.55 -10.34 -2.97
CA LEU A 89 -12.77 -10.38 -2.14
C LEU A 89 -12.58 -11.28 -0.91
N PRO A 90 -13.23 -10.95 0.24
CA PRO A 90 -13.33 -11.87 1.36
C PRO A 90 -14.19 -13.10 1.00
N SER A 91 -13.68 -14.30 1.26
CA SER A 91 -14.46 -15.53 1.07
C SER A 91 -13.89 -16.70 1.89
N GLU A 92 -14.80 -17.50 2.46
CA GLU A 92 -14.45 -18.75 3.13
C GLU A 92 -14.30 -19.92 2.13
N THR A 93 -14.79 -19.77 0.91
CA THR A 93 -14.73 -20.78 -0.17
C THR A 93 -14.03 -20.21 -1.40
N VAL A 94 -13.50 -21.07 -2.24
CA VAL A 94 -12.82 -20.67 -3.49
C VAL A 94 -13.69 -21.16 -4.67
N PRO A 95 -14.51 -20.28 -5.28
CA PRO A 95 -15.30 -20.60 -6.46
C PRO A 95 -14.42 -20.88 -7.69
N ASP A 96 -15.00 -21.53 -8.71
CA ASP A 96 -14.31 -21.79 -9.96
C ASP A 96 -13.78 -20.50 -10.61
N GLY A 97 -12.53 -20.54 -11.02
CA GLY A 97 -11.84 -19.41 -11.65
C GLY A 97 -11.28 -18.37 -10.66
N TRP A 98 -11.49 -18.56 -9.35
CA TRP A 98 -10.85 -17.78 -8.28
C TRP A 98 -9.68 -18.56 -7.67
N LYS A 99 -8.75 -17.88 -7.04
CA LYS A 99 -7.64 -18.46 -6.26
C LYS A 99 -7.64 -17.89 -4.86
N SER A 100 -7.28 -18.70 -3.86
CA SER A 100 -6.97 -18.18 -2.52
C SER A 100 -5.67 -17.42 -2.57
N VAL A 101 -5.58 -16.31 -1.85
CA VAL A 101 -4.34 -15.54 -1.69
C VAL A 101 -3.84 -15.66 -0.25
N PRO A 102 -2.52 -15.68 -0.03
CA PRO A 102 -1.95 -15.59 1.31
C PRO A 102 -2.35 -14.27 1.96
N ILE A 103 -2.57 -14.30 3.26
CA ILE A 103 -2.90 -13.10 4.04
C ILE A 103 -1.93 -12.95 5.21
N ILE A 104 -1.72 -11.72 5.62
CA ILE A 104 -1.02 -11.36 6.84
C ILE A 104 -1.75 -10.16 7.46
N ASN A 105 -1.90 -10.09 8.78
CA ASN A 105 -2.43 -8.90 9.42
C ASN A 105 -1.32 -7.92 9.80
N PHE A 106 -1.69 -6.68 10.16
CA PHE A 106 -0.72 -5.62 10.43
C PHE A 106 0.19 -5.91 11.63
N GLU A 107 -0.34 -6.50 12.70
CA GLU A 107 0.43 -6.88 13.90
C GLU A 107 1.45 -7.98 13.58
N GLU A 108 1.01 -9.03 12.87
CA GLU A 108 1.91 -10.11 12.41
C GLU A 108 3.02 -9.58 11.52
N LEU A 109 2.69 -8.66 10.60
CA LEU A 109 3.66 -8.05 9.68
C LEU A 109 4.71 -7.23 10.44
N THR A 110 4.27 -6.36 11.35
CA THR A 110 5.13 -5.54 12.22
C THR A 110 6.07 -6.42 13.04
N HIS A 111 5.53 -7.48 13.65
CA HIS A 111 6.32 -8.42 14.43
C HIS A 111 7.32 -9.22 13.56
N LYS A 112 6.88 -9.70 12.39
CA LYS A 112 7.70 -10.50 11.47
C LYS A 112 8.97 -9.78 11.04
N TYR A 113 8.84 -8.49 10.70
CA TYR A 113 9.95 -7.67 10.21
C TYR A 113 10.60 -6.82 11.30
N ASN A 114 10.02 -6.77 12.50
CA ASN A 114 10.44 -5.90 13.61
C ASN A 114 10.53 -4.43 13.18
N ILE A 115 9.52 -3.97 12.44
CA ILE A 115 9.43 -2.59 11.91
C ILE A 115 8.14 -1.95 12.43
N ASP A 116 8.26 -0.88 13.22
CA ASP A 116 7.14 0.01 13.57
C ASP A 116 6.94 1.01 12.44
N PHE A 117 6.09 0.67 11.47
CA PHE A 117 5.83 1.50 10.29
C PHE A 117 5.30 2.88 10.66
N ASP A 118 5.83 3.92 10.00
CA ASP A 118 5.40 5.32 10.13
C ASP A 118 4.87 5.91 8.81
N THR A 119 5.03 5.21 7.71
CA THR A 119 4.63 5.66 6.38
C THR A 119 3.91 4.55 5.61
N LEU A 120 2.75 4.90 5.03
CA LEU A 120 2.02 4.03 4.11
C LEU A 120 2.13 4.54 2.68
N VAL A 121 2.33 3.62 1.74
CA VAL A 121 2.21 3.86 0.30
C VAL A 121 1.17 2.89 -0.24
N LEU A 122 0.10 3.40 -0.84
CA LEU A 122 -1.11 2.66 -1.15
C LEU A 122 -1.45 2.77 -2.65
N ASP A 123 -1.34 1.66 -3.34
CA ASP A 123 -1.82 1.39 -4.69
C ASP A 123 -2.43 -0.02 -4.69
N CYS A 124 -3.63 -0.14 -4.11
CA CYS A 124 -4.20 -1.42 -3.71
C CYS A 124 -5.64 -1.64 -4.17
N GLU A 125 -6.04 -1.03 -5.30
CA GLU A 125 -7.30 -1.28 -5.97
C GLU A 125 -8.52 -1.19 -5.02
N GLY A 126 -8.55 -0.12 -4.18
CA GLY A 126 -9.64 0.14 -3.23
C GLY A 126 -9.61 -0.70 -1.94
N ALA A 127 -8.65 -1.60 -1.77
CA ALA A 127 -8.58 -2.49 -0.60
C ALA A 127 -8.39 -1.75 0.72
N PHE A 128 -7.80 -0.54 0.71
CA PHE A 128 -7.54 0.22 1.94
C PHE A 128 -8.81 0.52 2.75
N TYR A 129 -9.96 0.66 2.10
CA TYR A 129 -11.25 0.80 2.79
C TYR A 129 -11.53 -0.36 3.74
N TYR A 130 -11.38 -1.59 3.27
CA TYR A 130 -11.62 -2.80 4.06
C TYR A 130 -10.52 -3.03 5.11
N ILE A 131 -9.28 -2.77 4.74
CA ILE A 131 -8.13 -2.85 5.64
C ILE A 131 -8.34 -1.93 6.84
N LEU A 132 -8.74 -0.68 6.61
CA LEU A 132 -8.93 0.29 7.68
C LEU A 132 -10.16 0.02 8.55
N GLN A 133 -11.20 -0.64 8.02
CA GLN A 133 -12.33 -1.13 8.81
C GLN A 133 -11.92 -2.24 9.78
N ASP A 134 -11.06 -3.17 9.32
CA ASP A 134 -10.67 -4.34 10.10
C ASP A 134 -9.47 -4.06 11.04
N MET A 135 -8.63 -3.08 10.70
CA MET A 135 -7.37 -2.75 11.39
C MET A 135 -7.17 -1.23 11.54
N PRO A 136 -8.14 -0.48 12.15
CA PRO A 136 -8.01 0.98 12.30
C PRO A 136 -6.80 1.38 13.16
N GLU A 137 -6.32 0.48 14.03
CA GLU A 137 -5.16 0.66 14.89
C GLU A 137 -3.86 0.91 14.12
N MET A 138 -3.79 0.49 12.84
CA MET A 138 -2.61 0.71 12.02
C MET A 138 -2.24 2.20 11.85
N LEU A 139 -3.22 3.11 11.93
CA LEU A 139 -2.99 4.54 11.83
C LEU A 139 -2.28 5.16 13.06
N THR A 140 -2.14 4.41 14.15
CA THR A 140 -1.62 4.95 15.44
C THR A 140 -0.24 5.58 15.27
N ASN A 141 0.70 4.87 14.64
CA ASN A 141 2.08 5.30 14.46
C ASN A 141 2.35 5.97 13.10
N ILE A 142 1.40 5.87 12.16
CA ILE A 142 1.57 6.44 10.82
C ILE A 142 1.59 7.97 10.87
N GLN A 143 2.55 8.57 10.18
CA GLN A 143 2.78 10.01 10.06
C GLN A 143 2.55 10.51 8.63
N LEU A 144 2.78 9.65 7.62
CA LEU A 144 2.68 9.96 6.21
C LEU A 144 1.90 8.88 5.47
N ILE A 145 0.98 9.29 4.60
CA ILE A 145 0.27 8.38 3.69
C ILE A 145 0.36 8.96 2.28
N ILE A 146 0.89 8.19 1.34
CA ILE A 146 0.89 8.45 -0.09
C ILE A 146 -0.09 7.47 -0.70
N MET A 147 -1.10 7.93 -1.44
CA MET A 147 -2.15 7.03 -1.88
C MET A 147 -2.73 7.36 -3.26
N GLU A 148 -3.10 6.30 -3.96
CA GLU A 148 -4.00 6.31 -5.10
C GLU A 148 -5.43 5.97 -4.62
N ASN A 149 -6.44 6.65 -5.18
CA ASN A 149 -7.85 6.51 -4.79
C ASN A 149 -8.66 5.87 -5.92
N ASP A 150 -8.49 4.60 -6.15
CA ASP A 150 -9.13 3.80 -7.18
C ASP A 150 -10.44 3.13 -6.72
N TYR A 151 -11.23 3.86 -5.95
CA TYR A 151 -12.53 3.42 -5.46
C TYR A 151 -13.61 3.52 -6.53
N THR A 152 -14.40 2.46 -6.71
CA THR A 152 -15.61 2.45 -7.55
C THR A 152 -16.81 3.09 -6.84
N ASP A 153 -16.85 3.03 -5.52
CA ASP A 153 -17.87 3.62 -4.65
C ASP A 153 -17.28 4.82 -3.89
N ILE A 154 -17.81 6.01 -4.15
CA ILE A 154 -17.35 7.24 -3.50
C ILE A 154 -17.49 7.20 -1.97
N THR A 155 -18.44 6.42 -1.44
CA THR A 155 -18.63 6.28 0.01
C THR A 155 -17.44 5.63 0.70
N HIS A 156 -16.69 4.80 0.01
CA HIS A 156 -15.42 4.24 0.52
C HIS A 156 -14.39 5.34 0.74
N LYS A 157 -14.25 6.24 -0.24
CA LYS A 157 -13.34 7.40 -0.13
C LYS A 157 -13.77 8.34 0.99
N GLU A 158 -15.07 8.63 1.11
CA GLU A 158 -15.60 9.48 2.18
C GLU A 158 -15.31 8.88 3.57
N TYR A 159 -15.45 7.56 3.71
CA TYR A 159 -15.07 6.85 4.92
C TYR A 159 -13.58 7.02 5.24
N ILE A 160 -12.69 6.75 4.27
CA ILE A 160 -11.25 6.91 4.43
C ILE A 160 -10.91 8.33 4.89
N ASP A 161 -11.42 9.35 4.19
CA ASP A 161 -11.19 10.76 4.54
C ASP A 161 -11.62 11.08 5.97
N SER A 162 -12.78 10.55 6.39
CA SER A 162 -13.29 10.73 7.74
C SER A 162 -12.38 10.11 8.80
N GLN A 163 -11.88 8.89 8.55
CA GLN A 163 -10.95 8.19 9.45
C GLN A 163 -9.60 8.89 9.53
N LEU A 164 -9.07 9.34 8.40
CA LEU A 164 -7.81 10.08 8.39
C LEU A 164 -7.92 11.39 9.18
N LYS A 165 -8.96 12.18 8.94
CA LYS A 165 -9.22 13.43 9.70
C LYS A 165 -9.40 13.18 11.20
N LYS A 166 -10.14 12.11 11.57
CA LYS A 166 -10.33 11.70 12.98
C LYS A 166 -9.01 11.33 13.65
N ASN A 167 -8.03 10.83 12.89
CA ASN A 167 -6.69 10.48 13.37
C ASN A 167 -5.66 11.62 13.17
N ASN A 168 -6.14 12.87 13.03
CA ASN A 168 -5.33 14.10 12.91
C ASN A 168 -4.48 14.17 11.63
N PHE A 169 -4.88 13.50 10.55
CA PHE A 169 -4.25 13.69 9.26
C PHE A 169 -4.86 14.88 8.51
N ASN A 170 -4.00 15.64 7.85
CA ASN A 170 -4.37 16.71 6.94
C ASN A 170 -3.88 16.36 5.52
N ARG A 171 -4.70 16.66 4.53
CA ARG A 171 -4.34 16.47 3.13
C ARG A 171 -3.37 17.56 2.69
N ASP A 172 -2.13 17.18 2.38
CA ASP A 172 -1.03 18.07 1.98
C ASP A 172 -0.94 18.20 0.45
N TYR A 173 -1.39 17.20 -0.29
CA TYR A 173 -1.34 17.17 -1.75
C TYR A 173 -2.56 16.49 -2.34
N VAL A 174 -2.99 16.99 -3.49
CA VAL A 174 -4.03 16.38 -4.32
C VAL A 174 -3.73 16.62 -5.79
N LYS A 175 -3.93 15.59 -6.61
CA LYS A 175 -3.84 15.67 -8.07
C LYS A 175 -4.92 14.82 -8.70
N SER A 176 -5.54 15.35 -9.75
CA SER A 176 -6.49 14.59 -10.57
C SER A 176 -5.78 13.56 -11.44
N GLY A 177 -6.47 12.49 -11.76
CA GLY A 177 -5.98 11.42 -12.63
C GLY A 177 -6.83 10.17 -12.51
N GLY A 178 -6.32 9.06 -13.05
CA GLY A 178 -6.97 7.77 -12.97
C GLY A 178 -8.38 7.74 -13.57
N TRP A 179 -9.32 7.18 -12.83
CA TRP A 179 -10.68 6.91 -13.31
C TRP A 179 -11.72 7.00 -12.17
N GLY A 180 -13.00 6.89 -12.53
CA GLY A 180 -14.09 6.73 -11.57
C GLY A 180 -14.43 7.99 -10.78
N PRO A 181 -15.15 7.84 -9.66
CA PRO A 181 -15.67 8.96 -8.88
C PRO A 181 -14.57 9.76 -8.17
N CYS A 182 -13.37 9.19 -8.01
CA CYS A 182 -12.24 9.84 -7.37
C CYS A 182 -11.31 10.60 -8.34
N TYR A 183 -11.68 10.76 -9.62
CA TYR A 183 -10.84 11.41 -10.63
C TYR A 183 -10.23 12.75 -10.19
N SER A 184 -10.98 13.60 -9.50
CA SER A 184 -10.51 14.93 -9.05
C SER A 184 -9.50 14.90 -7.91
N ASN A 185 -9.44 13.80 -7.19
CA ASN A 185 -8.60 13.58 -5.99
C ASN A 185 -7.98 12.17 -6.00
N PHE A 186 -7.61 11.71 -7.20
CA PHE A 186 -7.11 10.36 -7.40
C PHE A 186 -5.78 10.12 -6.68
N TYR A 187 -4.85 11.07 -6.78
CA TYR A 187 -3.55 11.02 -6.10
C TYR A 187 -3.54 11.97 -4.92
N GLU A 188 -3.27 11.46 -3.73
CA GLU A 188 -3.25 12.24 -2.50
C GLU A 188 -2.05 11.93 -1.60
N VAL A 189 -1.64 12.95 -0.86
CA VAL A 189 -0.72 12.77 0.27
C VAL A 189 -1.35 13.37 1.52
N TRP A 190 -1.31 12.60 2.60
CA TRP A 190 -1.82 12.97 3.92
C TRP A 190 -0.70 12.93 4.94
N LYS A 191 -0.64 13.94 5.80
CA LYS A 191 0.33 14.06 6.90
C LYS A 191 -0.38 14.20 8.24
N LYS A 192 0.14 13.54 9.24
CA LYS A 192 -0.32 13.69 10.62
C LYS A 192 0.20 15.00 11.20
N SER A 193 -0.66 15.73 11.94
CA SER A 193 -0.31 16.99 12.60
C SER A 193 0.36 16.75 13.96
#